data_4fb1c0db064746605aac2d055330466f
#
_entry.id   4fb1c0db064746605aac2d055330466f
#
_cell.length_a   1.000
_cell.length_b   1.000
_cell.length_c   1.000
_cell.angle_alpha   90.00
_cell.angle_beta   90.00
_cell.angle_gamma   90.00
#
_symmetry.space_group_name_H-M   'P 1'
#
loop_
_entity.id
_entity.type
_entity.pdbx_description
1 polymer ?
#
loop_
_entity_poly.entity_id
_entity_poly.type
_entity_poly.pdbx_seq_one_letter_code
_entity_poly.pdbx_strand_id
1 'polypeptide(L)'
;MHARHAAVTATTESPCMASLMNRVETLRWDDHRYYHQCRINQTLHLVSAISFLVAYAWLLIDPAVSALIGWCVGMVTRQSGHIFFEPRGYDQVNGASDAHKEAIKVGYNMRRKALLIGVWLALPLLLWASPGLFGLITPGAGGYLHDLGLLWLALGVGGLLFRSVHLCFLRSPMWALAWALKILSDPFHNVAIYWRSPFALLRGERLDPIEAGHAPRSA
;
A
#
# COMPACT_ATOMS: atom_id res chain seq x y z
N MET A 1 -5.11 8.27 56.18
CA MET A 1 -4.38 7.44 55.18
C MET A 1 -5.38 6.80 54.24
N HIS A 2 -5.71 7.46 53.11
CA HIS A 2 -6.67 6.96 52.12
C HIS A 2 -5.91 6.67 50.85
N ALA A 3 -5.71 5.37 50.58
CA ALA A 3 -5.20 4.89 49.31
C ALA A 3 -6.33 4.94 48.24
N ARG A 4 -6.19 5.86 47.29
CA ARG A 4 -7.04 5.88 46.08
C ARG A 4 -6.54 4.79 45.12
N HIS A 5 -7.31 3.72 45.00
CA HIS A 5 -7.17 2.78 43.88
C HIS A 5 -7.57 3.49 42.60
N ALA A 6 -6.61 3.79 41.76
CA ALA A 6 -6.86 4.13 40.35
C ALA A 6 -7.24 2.83 39.62
N ALA A 7 -8.51 2.71 39.29
CA ALA A 7 -8.98 1.65 38.40
C ALA A 7 -8.43 1.95 36.99
N VAL A 8 -7.42 1.18 36.59
CA VAL A 8 -7.00 1.12 35.16
C VAL A 8 -8.11 0.38 34.42
N THR A 9 -8.91 1.13 33.65
CA THR A 9 -9.87 0.54 32.70
C THR A 9 -9.05 -0.13 31.59
N ALA A 10 -8.75 -1.41 31.76
CA ALA A 10 -8.26 -2.24 30.69
C ALA A 10 -9.40 -2.34 29.63
N THR A 11 -9.24 -1.68 28.51
CA THR A 11 -10.07 -1.92 27.33
C THR A 11 -9.80 -3.36 26.90
N THR A 12 -10.76 -4.24 27.19
CA THR A 12 -10.71 -5.65 26.77
C THR A 12 -10.93 -5.72 25.26
N GLU A 13 -9.85 -5.52 24.48
CA GLU A 13 -9.87 -5.89 23.06
C GLU A 13 -10.13 -7.39 22.95
N SER A 14 -11.05 -7.78 22.03
CA SER A 14 -11.31 -9.20 21.81
C SER A 14 -10.02 -9.89 21.30
N PRO A 15 -9.72 -11.13 21.70
CA PRO A 15 -8.52 -11.85 21.23
C PRO A 15 -8.38 -11.92 19.70
N CYS A 16 -9.50 -11.89 19.00
CA CYS A 16 -9.55 -11.85 17.53
C CYS A 16 -9.03 -10.52 16.96
N MET A 17 -9.40 -9.38 17.57
CA MET A 17 -8.95 -8.05 17.15
C MET A 17 -7.47 -7.85 17.43
N ALA A 18 -6.97 -8.28 18.60
CA ALA A 18 -5.55 -8.25 18.90
C ALA A 18 -4.74 -9.07 17.87
N SER A 19 -5.20 -10.26 17.51
CA SER A 19 -4.57 -11.09 16.46
C SER A 19 -4.59 -10.42 15.08
N LEU A 20 -5.64 -9.69 14.71
CA LEU A 20 -5.74 -8.97 13.44
C LEU A 20 -4.74 -7.81 13.40
N MET A 21 -4.71 -6.99 14.44
CA MET A 21 -3.81 -5.82 14.51
C MET A 21 -2.34 -6.25 14.52
N ASN A 22 -1.99 -7.29 15.25
CA ASN A 22 -0.63 -7.86 15.24
C ASN A 22 -0.20 -8.30 13.83
N ARG A 23 -1.12 -8.85 13.03
CA ARG A 23 -0.83 -9.20 11.62
C ARG A 23 -0.62 -7.97 10.74
N VAL A 24 -1.43 -6.92 10.93
CA VAL A 24 -1.25 -5.65 10.21
C VAL A 24 0.11 -5.04 10.54
N GLU A 25 0.49 -5.01 11.81
CA GLU A 25 1.79 -4.50 12.27
C GLU A 25 2.96 -5.33 11.71
N THR A 26 2.84 -6.66 11.72
CA THR A 26 3.83 -7.55 11.10
C THR A 26 4.01 -7.23 9.61
N LEU A 27 2.92 -7.08 8.86
CA LEU A 27 2.96 -6.74 7.44
C LEU A 27 3.62 -5.37 7.19
N ARG A 28 3.35 -4.37 8.04
CA ARG A 28 3.94 -3.03 7.96
C ARG A 28 5.42 -3.04 8.31
N TRP A 29 5.79 -3.80 9.35
CA TRP A 29 7.18 -3.97 9.75
C TRP A 29 8.00 -4.65 8.65
N ASP A 30 7.49 -5.73 8.04
CA ASP A 30 8.14 -6.41 6.93
C ASP A 30 8.30 -5.50 5.71
N ASP A 31 7.29 -4.69 5.38
CA ASP A 31 7.39 -3.71 4.31
C ASP A 31 8.47 -2.66 4.60
N HIS A 32 8.52 -2.13 5.82
CA HIS A 32 9.49 -1.12 6.22
C HIS A 32 10.92 -1.67 6.18
N ARG A 33 11.18 -2.77 6.89
CA ARG A 33 12.53 -3.31 7.06
C ARG A 33 13.13 -3.89 5.77
N TYR A 34 12.32 -4.48 4.89
CA TYR A 34 12.82 -5.12 3.69
C TYR A 34 12.79 -4.23 2.46
N TYR A 35 11.87 -3.28 2.37
CA TYR A 35 11.62 -2.55 1.13
C TYR A 35 11.75 -1.04 1.24
N HIS A 36 11.66 -0.46 2.45
CA HIS A 36 11.60 1.00 2.63
C HIS A 36 12.74 1.58 3.47
N GLN A 37 13.94 0.99 3.44
CA GLN A 37 15.11 1.53 4.14
C GLN A 37 15.67 2.81 3.51
N CYS A 38 15.47 3.01 2.21
CA CYS A 38 15.97 4.18 1.50
C CYS A 38 15.07 5.40 1.73
N ARG A 39 15.64 6.53 2.18
CA ARG A 39 14.91 7.78 2.42
C ARG A 39 14.26 8.36 1.16
N ILE A 40 14.84 8.13 -0.03
CA ILE A 40 14.19 8.51 -1.29
C ILE A 40 12.93 7.68 -1.49
N ASN A 41 12.98 6.36 -1.27
CA ASN A 41 11.81 5.49 -1.36
C ASN A 41 10.73 5.93 -0.37
N GLN A 42 11.09 6.21 0.89
CA GLN A 42 10.17 6.72 1.91
C GLN A 42 9.52 8.05 1.49
N THR A 43 10.30 8.97 0.90
CA THR A 43 9.77 10.26 0.41
C THR A 43 8.78 10.07 -0.73
N LEU A 44 9.06 9.16 -1.67
CA LEU A 44 8.13 8.81 -2.74
C LEU A 44 6.85 8.14 -2.19
N HIS A 45 6.99 7.30 -1.17
CA HIS A 45 5.84 6.72 -0.46
C HIS A 45 5.04 7.75 0.32
N LEU A 46 5.66 8.80 0.86
CA LEU A 46 4.96 9.92 1.49
C LEU A 46 4.12 10.69 0.46
N VAL A 47 4.69 11.04 -0.71
CA VAL A 47 3.96 11.69 -1.79
C VAL A 47 2.78 10.83 -2.24
N SER A 48 3.02 9.53 -2.43
CA SER A 48 1.97 8.56 -2.74
C SER A 48 0.87 8.56 -1.67
N ALA A 49 1.25 8.52 -0.40
CA ALA A 49 0.29 8.47 0.71
C ALA A 49 -0.60 9.72 0.76
N ILE A 50 -0.01 10.91 0.64
CA ILE A 50 -0.76 12.18 0.56
C ILE A 50 -1.72 12.16 -0.64
N SER A 51 -1.26 11.68 -1.81
CA SER A 51 -2.09 11.58 -3.00
C SER A 51 -3.28 10.65 -2.80
N PHE A 52 -3.10 9.51 -2.12
CA PHE A 52 -4.20 8.60 -1.79
C PHE A 52 -5.15 9.18 -0.76
N LEU A 53 -4.69 9.95 0.22
CA LEU A 53 -5.59 10.64 1.17
C LEU A 53 -6.46 11.69 0.44
N VAL A 54 -5.88 12.44 -0.49
CA VAL A 54 -6.63 13.35 -1.37
C VAL A 54 -7.62 12.56 -2.23
N ALA A 55 -7.18 11.43 -2.83
CA ALA A 55 -8.05 10.58 -3.61
C ALA A 55 -9.23 10.02 -2.78
N TYR A 56 -9.02 9.65 -1.51
CA TYR A 56 -10.11 9.20 -0.64
C TYR A 56 -11.14 10.30 -0.38
N ALA A 57 -10.70 11.55 -0.21
CA ALA A 57 -11.63 12.67 -0.09
C ALA A 57 -12.42 12.90 -1.39
N TRP A 58 -11.75 12.81 -2.54
CA TRP A 58 -12.37 12.96 -3.87
C TRP A 58 -13.30 11.80 -4.23
N LEU A 59 -13.12 10.62 -3.66
CA LEU A 59 -13.99 9.46 -3.92
C LEU A 59 -15.45 9.74 -3.60
N LEU A 60 -15.73 10.63 -2.64
CA LEU A 60 -17.08 11.06 -2.26
C LEU A 60 -17.65 12.15 -3.17
N ILE A 61 -16.83 12.79 -4.01
CA ILE A 61 -17.21 13.90 -4.89
C ILE A 61 -17.24 13.43 -6.34
N ASP A 62 -16.14 12.88 -6.81
CA ASP A 62 -15.97 12.36 -8.17
C ASP A 62 -15.02 11.15 -8.15
N PRO A 63 -15.55 9.92 -8.25
CA PRO A 63 -14.77 8.70 -8.24
C PRO A 63 -13.74 8.60 -9.39
N ALA A 64 -14.03 9.21 -10.55
CA ALA A 64 -13.11 9.20 -11.68
C ALA A 64 -11.88 10.07 -11.39
N VAL A 65 -12.09 11.28 -10.88
CA VAL A 65 -11.00 12.19 -10.46
C VAL A 65 -10.20 11.57 -9.33
N SER A 66 -10.87 10.94 -8.34
CA SER A 66 -10.21 10.18 -7.28
C SER A 66 -9.22 9.15 -7.85
N ALA A 67 -9.67 8.34 -8.79
CA ALA A 67 -8.83 7.32 -9.42
C ALA A 67 -7.68 7.93 -10.23
N LEU A 68 -7.92 9.00 -10.98
CA LEU A 68 -6.86 9.70 -11.71
C LEU A 68 -5.76 10.20 -10.76
N ILE A 69 -6.10 10.81 -9.63
CA ILE A 69 -5.15 11.24 -8.60
C ILE A 69 -4.38 10.03 -8.06
N GLY A 70 -5.11 8.98 -7.64
CA GLY A 70 -4.52 7.76 -7.07
C GLY A 70 -3.55 7.06 -8.02
N TRP A 71 -3.90 6.96 -9.31
CA TRP A 71 -3.08 6.26 -10.30
C TRP A 71 -1.96 7.12 -10.89
N CYS A 72 -2.25 8.36 -11.31
CA CYS A 72 -1.26 9.21 -11.96
C CYS A 72 -0.20 9.76 -11.00
N VAL A 73 -0.55 9.99 -9.75
CA VAL A 73 0.40 10.50 -8.76
C VAL A 73 0.73 9.41 -7.74
N GLY A 74 -0.27 8.86 -7.06
CA GLY A 74 -0.08 7.91 -5.98
C GLY A 74 0.65 6.64 -6.42
N MET A 75 0.16 5.97 -7.46
CA MET A 75 0.78 4.74 -7.96
C MET A 75 2.10 4.98 -8.69
N VAL A 76 2.22 6.04 -9.48
CA VAL A 76 3.48 6.37 -10.16
C VAL A 76 4.60 6.58 -9.15
N THR A 77 4.41 7.41 -8.13
CA THR A 77 5.43 7.66 -7.11
C THR A 77 5.74 6.41 -6.29
N ARG A 78 4.72 5.64 -5.89
CA ARG A 78 4.90 4.40 -5.15
C ARG A 78 5.68 3.35 -5.93
N GLN A 79 5.33 3.12 -7.21
CA GLN A 79 6.03 2.13 -8.03
C GLN A 79 7.44 2.59 -8.41
N SER A 80 7.66 3.88 -8.62
CA SER A 80 9.01 4.43 -8.82
C SER A 80 9.90 4.14 -7.62
N GLY A 81 9.40 4.28 -6.39
CA GLY A 81 10.10 3.91 -5.18
C GLY A 81 10.55 2.44 -5.19
N HIS A 82 9.64 1.54 -5.50
CA HIS A 82 9.93 0.10 -5.55
C HIS A 82 10.82 -0.31 -6.73
N ILE A 83 10.70 0.33 -7.89
CA ILE A 83 11.48 -0.05 -9.08
C ILE A 83 12.92 0.45 -8.99
N PHE A 84 13.13 1.67 -8.52
CA PHE A 84 14.44 2.33 -8.58
C PHE A 84 15.21 2.35 -7.26
N PHE A 85 14.51 2.27 -6.11
CA PHE A 85 15.11 2.53 -4.79
C PHE A 85 14.86 1.40 -3.77
N GLU A 86 14.19 0.32 -4.16
CA GLU A 86 14.08 -0.88 -3.31
C GLU A 86 15.44 -1.61 -3.28
N PRO A 87 15.97 -1.98 -2.08
CA PRO A 87 17.24 -2.70 -1.96
C PRO A 87 17.19 -4.05 -2.70
N ARG A 88 18.15 -4.29 -3.57
CA ARG A 88 18.32 -5.54 -4.32
C ARG A 88 19.48 -6.34 -3.78
N GLY A 89 19.43 -7.66 -4.00
CA GLY A 89 20.46 -8.58 -3.55
C GLY A 89 20.28 -9.00 -2.10
N TYR A 90 21.37 -9.57 -1.54
CA TYR A 90 21.35 -10.02 -0.16
C TYR A 90 21.32 -8.84 0.80
N ASP A 91 20.30 -8.80 1.64
CA ASP A 91 20.11 -7.79 2.69
C ASP A 91 20.98 -8.17 3.91
N GLN A 92 22.11 -7.52 4.05
CA GLN A 92 23.06 -7.76 5.15
C GLN A 92 22.45 -7.36 6.51
N VAL A 93 21.57 -6.36 6.53
CA VAL A 93 20.97 -5.84 7.77
C VAL A 93 19.96 -6.84 8.35
N ASN A 94 19.12 -7.40 7.48
CA ASN A 94 18.06 -8.33 7.87
C ASN A 94 18.45 -9.81 7.66
N GLY A 95 19.63 -10.10 7.14
CA GLY A 95 20.07 -11.47 6.85
C GLY A 95 19.16 -12.18 5.83
N ALA A 96 18.64 -11.47 4.84
CA ALA A 96 17.61 -11.98 3.93
C ALA A 96 18.03 -11.92 2.46
N SER A 97 17.79 -12.99 1.72
CA SER A 97 17.93 -13.02 0.26
C SER A 97 16.70 -12.44 -0.45
N ASP A 98 16.85 -12.01 -1.71
CA ASP A 98 15.71 -11.59 -2.53
C ASP A 98 14.65 -12.69 -2.66
N ALA A 99 15.07 -13.95 -2.79
CA ALA A 99 14.17 -15.09 -2.84
C ALA A 99 13.34 -15.23 -1.54
N HIS A 100 13.96 -15.01 -0.38
CA HIS A 100 13.25 -15.01 0.90
C HIS A 100 12.27 -13.85 0.98
N LYS A 101 12.70 -12.62 0.64
CA LYS A 101 11.84 -11.44 0.63
C LYS A 101 10.61 -11.62 -0.29
N GLU A 102 10.79 -12.20 -1.47
CA GLU A 102 9.66 -12.49 -2.39
C GLU A 102 8.75 -13.62 -1.86
N ALA A 103 9.29 -14.62 -1.17
CA ALA A 103 8.51 -15.73 -0.62
C ALA A 103 7.59 -15.29 0.53
N ILE A 104 8.06 -14.40 1.41
CA ILE A 104 7.25 -13.90 2.55
C ILE A 104 6.26 -12.81 2.15
N LYS A 105 6.42 -12.19 0.98
CA LYS A 105 5.60 -11.07 0.50
C LYS A 105 4.14 -11.46 0.37
N VAL A 106 3.30 -10.92 1.24
CA VAL A 106 1.84 -11.20 1.23
C VAL A 106 1.13 -10.49 0.07
N GLY A 107 1.64 -9.33 -0.35
CA GLY A 107 1.11 -8.55 -1.45
C GLY A 107 1.38 -9.14 -2.85
N TYR A 108 1.43 -8.27 -3.83
CA TYR A 108 1.77 -8.66 -5.21
C TYR A 108 3.29 -8.80 -5.36
N ASN A 109 3.76 -9.95 -5.83
CA ASN A 109 5.15 -10.14 -6.25
C ASN A 109 5.43 -9.40 -7.58
N MET A 110 6.71 -9.29 -7.97
CA MET A 110 7.11 -8.51 -9.15
C MET A 110 6.40 -8.93 -10.45
N ARG A 111 6.19 -10.24 -10.68
CA ARG A 111 5.50 -10.74 -11.89
C ARG A 111 4.04 -10.28 -11.94
N ARG A 112 3.33 -10.35 -10.81
CA ARG A 112 1.93 -9.91 -10.70
C ARG A 112 1.81 -8.39 -10.76
N LYS A 113 2.78 -7.66 -10.17
CA LYS A 113 2.87 -6.21 -10.30
C LYS A 113 3.07 -5.81 -11.77
N ALA A 114 3.96 -6.47 -12.50
CA ALA A 114 4.20 -6.19 -13.91
C ALA A 114 2.93 -6.39 -14.77
N LEU A 115 2.16 -7.44 -14.52
CA LEU A 115 0.87 -7.65 -15.19
C LEU A 115 -0.11 -6.51 -14.88
N LEU A 116 -0.28 -6.16 -13.60
CA LEU A 116 -1.19 -5.09 -13.19
C LEU A 116 -0.79 -3.73 -13.77
N ILE A 117 0.51 -3.41 -13.76
CA ILE A 117 1.05 -2.20 -14.39
C ILE A 117 0.83 -2.24 -15.91
N GLY A 118 1.04 -3.40 -16.54
CA GLY A 118 0.79 -3.58 -17.97
C GLY A 118 -0.67 -3.30 -18.34
N VAL A 119 -1.61 -3.84 -17.59
CA VAL A 119 -3.05 -3.54 -17.79
C VAL A 119 -3.34 -2.07 -17.56
N TRP A 120 -2.82 -1.48 -16.49
CA TRP A 120 -2.99 -0.06 -16.19
C TRP A 120 -2.49 0.84 -17.32
N LEU A 121 -1.30 0.58 -17.86
CA LEU A 121 -0.72 1.33 -18.98
C LEU A 121 -1.43 1.07 -20.32
N ALA A 122 -1.99 -0.12 -20.51
CA ALA A 122 -2.71 -0.46 -21.74
C ALA A 122 -4.12 0.16 -21.80
N LEU A 123 -4.79 0.35 -20.65
CA LEU A 123 -6.17 0.86 -20.62
C LEU A 123 -6.35 2.21 -21.32
N PRO A 124 -5.49 3.22 -21.17
CA PRO A 124 -5.61 4.47 -21.92
C PRO A 124 -5.58 4.26 -23.44
N LEU A 125 -4.68 3.40 -23.92
CA LEU A 125 -4.54 3.11 -25.36
C LEU A 125 -5.74 2.33 -25.87
N LEU A 126 -6.22 1.34 -25.13
CA LEU A 126 -7.39 0.54 -25.49
C LEU A 126 -8.67 1.39 -25.54
N LEU A 127 -8.86 2.26 -24.54
CA LEU A 127 -10.00 3.16 -24.49
C LEU A 127 -9.94 4.23 -25.60
N TRP A 128 -8.75 4.71 -25.94
CA TRP A 128 -8.56 5.64 -27.06
C TRP A 128 -8.88 4.97 -28.40
N ALA A 129 -8.42 3.72 -28.60
CA ALA A 129 -8.67 2.97 -29.83
C ALA A 129 -10.14 2.50 -29.95
N SER A 130 -10.81 2.24 -28.84
CA SER A 130 -12.19 1.82 -28.77
C SER A 130 -12.88 2.39 -27.52
N PRO A 131 -13.60 3.52 -27.65
CA PRO A 131 -14.27 4.18 -26.50
C PRO A 131 -15.25 3.27 -25.75
N GLY A 132 -15.84 2.29 -26.43
CA GLY A 132 -16.68 1.26 -25.83
C GLY A 132 -15.94 0.00 -25.38
N LEU A 133 -14.59 -0.02 -25.38
CA LEU A 133 -13.77 -1.21 -25.09
C LEU A 133 -14.30 -2.46 -25.80
N PHE A 134 -14.49 -2.35 -27.11
CA PHE A 134 -15.02 -3.44 -27.97
C PHE A 134 -16.43 -3.91 -27.55
N GLY A 135 -17.26 -3.00 -27.03
CA GLY A 135 -18.64 -3.28 -26.62
C GLY A 135 -18.77 -3.74 -25.15
N LEU A 136 -17.69 -3.72 -24.37
CA LEU A 136 -17.71 -4.10 -22.95
C LEU A 136 -18.28 -3.02 -22.06
N ILE A 137 -18.17 -1.74 -22.44
CA ILE A 137 -18.70 -0.60 -21.69
C ILE A 137 -19.50 0.33 -22.61
N THR A 138 -20.40 1.09 -22.04
CA THR A 138 -21.05 2.23 -22.72
C THR A 138 -20.27 3.49 -22.38
N PRO A 139 -19.75 4.24 -23.40
CA PRO A 139 -19.05 5.49 -23.15
C PRO A 139 -19.93 6.47 -22.34
N GLY A 140 -19.35 7.04 -21.29
CA GLY A 140 -20.05 7.96 -20.41
C GLY A 140 -20.11 9.39 -20.95
N ALA A 141 -21.05 10.20 -20.45
CA ALA A 141 -21.18 11.61 -20.79
C ALA A 141 -19.98 12.46 -20.27
N GLY A 142 -19.21 11.95 -19.33
CA GLY A 142 -18.02 12.62 -18.76
C GLY A 142 -16.79 12.63 -19.66
N GLY A 143 -16.84 11.91 -20.77
CA GLY A 143 -15.76 11.85 -21.75
C GLY A 143 -14.59 10.94 -21.35
N TYR A 144 -13.57 10.91 -22.21
CA TYR A 144 -12.45 9.98 -22.15
C TYR A 144 -11.75 9.88 -20.77
N LEU A 145 -11.38 11.01 -20.16
CA LEU A 145 -10.67 11.01 -18.88
C LEU A 145 -11.54 10.50 -17.72
N HIS A 146 -12.82 10.82 -17.75
CA HIS A 146 -13.76 10.32 -16.76
C HIS A 146 -13.94 8.80 -16.87
N ASP A 147 -14.15 8.29 -18.09
CA ASP A 147 -14.29 6.86 -18.34
C ASP A 147 -13.00 6.11 -17.97
N LEU A 148 -11.83 6.66 -18.31
CA LEU A 148 -10.53 6.12 -17.91
C LEU A 148 -10.38 6.08 -16.38
N GLY A 149 -10.77 7.15 -15.68
CA GLY A 149 -10.74 7.20 -14.23
C GLY A 149 -11.60 6.11 -13.60
N LEU A 150 -12.83 5.92 -14.09
CA LEU A 150 -13.72 4.85 -13.60
C LEU A 150 -13.15 3.44 -13.87
N LEU A 151 -12.54 3.22 -15.04
CA LEU A 151 -11.87 1.95 -15.36
C LEU A 151 -10.68 1.69 -14.45
N TRP A 152 -9.88 2.70 -14.16
CA TRP A 152 -8.77 2.58 -13.20
C TRP A 152 -9.26 2.37 -11.78
N LEU A 153 -10.38 2.97 -11.38
CA LEU A 153 -11.02 2.67 -10.08
C LEU A 153 -11.44 1.20 -10.02
N ALA A 154 -12.11 0.72 -11.06
CA ALA A 154 -12.53 -0.68 -11.15
C ALA A 154 -11.32 -1.64 -11.13
N LEU A 155 -10.21 -1.30 -11.80
CA LEU A 155 -8.96 -2.06 -11.75
C LEU A 155 -8.37 -2.10 -10.33
N GLY A 156 -8.36 -0.96 -9.63
CA GLY A 156 -7.83 -0.87 -8.26
C GLY A 156 -8.67 -1.67 -7.26
N VAL A 157 -9.98 -1.45 -7.28
CA VAL A 157 -10.93 -2.19 -6.42
C VAL A 157 -10.94 -3.68 -6.76
N GLY A 158 -10.99 -4.01 -8.06
CA GLY A 158 -10.94 -5.39 -8.54
C GLY A 158 -9.65 -6.10 -8.12
N GLY A 159 -8.50 -5.43 -8.24
CA GLY A 159 -7.21 -5.94 -7.79
C GLY A 159 -7.15 -6.19 -6.28
N LEU A 160 -7.71 -5.27 -5.48
CA LEU A 160 -7.81 -5.42 -4.03
C LEU A 160 -8.69 -6.62 -3.65
N LEU A 161 -9.89 -6.70 -4.23
CA LEU A 161 -10.85 -7.79 -3.96
C LEU A 161 -10.29 -9.13 -4.41
N PHE A 162 -9.78 -9.23 -5.63
CA PHE A 162 -9.18 -10.46 -6.16
C PHE A 162 -8.04 -10.97 -5.26
N ARG A 163 -7.13 -10.07 -4.84
CA ARG A 163 -6.03 -10.49 -3.97
C ARG A 163 -6.51 -10.88 -2.59
N SER A 164 -7.49 -10.20 -2.02
CA SER A 164 -8.09 -10.56 -0.73
C SER A 164 -8.70 -11.95 -0.78
N VAL A 165 -9.53 -12.22 -1.78
CA VAL A 165 -10.13 -13.56 -1.97
C VAL A 165 -9.03 -14.62 -2.18
N HIS A 166 -8.06 -14.36 -3.03
CA HIS A 166 -6.93 -15.26 -3.27
C HIS A 166 -6.14 -15.57 -1.98
N LEU A 167 -5.95 -14.59 -1.09
CA LEU A 167 -5.29 -14.79 0.20
C LEU A 167 -6.10 -15.64 1.17
N CYS A 168 -7.44 -15.62 1.11
CA CYS A 168 -8.27 -16.53 1.90
C CYS A 168 -7.92 -18.00 1.62
N PHE A 169 -7.66 -18.34 0.36
CA PHE A 169 -7.30 -19.70 -0.05
C PHE A 169 -5.83 -20.05 0.19
N LEU A 170 -4.92 -19.07 0.00
CA LEU A 170 -3.48 -19.32 0.14
C LEU A 170 -2.99 -19.32 1.59
N ARG A 171 -3.64 -18.58 2.47
CA ARG A 171 -3.23 -18.44 3.88
C ARG A 171 -4.40 -18.63 4.83
N SER A 172 -5.22 -17.61 5.02
CA SER A 172 -6.46 -17.67 5.81
C SER A 172 -7.28 -16.38 5.60
N PRO A 173 -8.59 -16.38 5.93
CA PRO A 173 -9.43 -15.18 5.91
C PRO A 173 -8.87 -14.05 6.78
N MET A 174 -8.24 -14.36 7.91
CA MET A 174 -7.63 -13.38 8.81
C MET A 174 -6.42 -12.67 8.16
N TRP A 175 -5.58 -13.40 7.40
CA TRP A 175 -4.50 -12.79 6.63
C TRP A 175 -5.00 -11.94 5.47
N ALA A 176 -6.08 -12.35 4.81
CA ALA A 176 -6.73 -11.58 3.76
C ALA A 176 -7.28 -10.26 4.30
N LEU A 177 -7.97 -10.29 5.43
CA LEU A 177 -8.52 -9.12 6.11
C LEU A 177 -7.40 -8.18 6.59
N ALA A 178 -6.35 -8.72 7.22
CA ALA A 178 -5.20 -7.94 7.67
C ALA A 178 -4.51 -7.22 6.50
N TRP A 179 -4.33 -7.93 5.37
CA TRP A 179 -3.74 -7.33 4.17
C TRP A 179 -4.63 -6.24 3.56
N ALA A 180 -5.93 -6.48 3.43
CA ALA A 180 -6.88 -5.48 2.91
C ALA A 180 -6.91 -4.23 3.80
N LEU A 181 -7.01 -4.42 5.12
CA LEU A 181 -6.99 -3.33 6.10
C LEU A 181 -5.67 -2.55 6.04
N LYS A 182 -4.53 -3.26 5.92
CA LYS A 182 -3.23 -2.63 5.72
C LYS A 182 -3.24 -1.73 4.48
N ILE A 183 -3.61 -2.26 3.31
CA ILE A 183 -3.60 -1.50 2.04
C ILE A 183 -4.44 -0.23 2.14
N LEU A 184 -5.65 -0.32 2.69
CA LEU A 184 -6.57 0.82 2.83
C LEU A 184 -6.09 1.84 3.86
N SER A 185 -5.39 1.40 4.91
CA SER A 185 -4.91 2.29 5.98
C SER A 185 -3.44 2.72 5.83
N ASP A 186 -2.67 2.13 4.91
CA ASP A 186 -1.27 2.49 4.66
C ASP A 186 -1.07 3.97 4.31
N PRO A 187 -1.97 4.68 3.59
CA PRO A 187 -1.77 6.10 3.38
C PRO A 187 -1.65 6.90 4.69
N PHE A 188 -2.49 6.63 5.68
CA PHE A 188 -2.42 7.29 6.99
C PHE A 188 -1.13 6.91 7.73
N HIS A 189 -0.80 5.60 7.73
CA HIS A 189 0.41 5.10 8.38
C HIS A 189 1.68 5.67 7.74
N ASN A 190 1.78 5.68 6.42
CA ASN A 190 2.95 6.17 5.72
C ASN A 190 3.17 7.68 5.91
N VAL A 191 2.11 8.49 5.99
CA VAL A 191 2.25 9.88 6.39
C VAL A 191 2.83 9.98 7.80
N ALA A 192 2.30 9.19 8.75
CA ALA A 192 2.75 9.24 10.14
C ALA A 192 4.23 8.87 10.32
N ILE A 193 4.75 7.89 9.55
CA ILE A 193 6.13 7.41 9.73
C ILE A 193 7.14 8.09 8.79
N TYR A 194 6.73 8.54 7.58
CA TYR A 194 7.65 9.05 6.56
C TYR A 194 7.67 10.58 6.42
N TRP A 195 6.86 11.32 7.17
CA TRP A 195 6.80 12.79 7.05
C TRP A 195 8.16 13.48 7.30
N ARG A 196 9.05 12.85 8.07
CA ARG A 196 10.41 13.36 8.36
C ARG A 196 11.44 12.98 7.28
N SER A 197 11.14 12.02 6.42
CA SER A 197 12.10 11.46 5.46
C SER A 197 12.62 12.49 4.44
N PRO A 198 11.81 13.43 3.89
CA PRO A 198 12.34 14.50 3.05
C PRO A 198 13.36 15.38 3.76
N PHE A 199 13.14 15.71 5.03
CA PHE A 199 14.05 16.54 5.82
C PHE A 199 15.35 15.80 6.18
N ALA A 200 15.28 14.51 6.47
CA ALA A 200 16.44 13.65 6.67
C ALA A 200 17.26 13.58 5.37
N LEU A 201 16.61 13.41 4.23
CA LEU A 201 17.25 13.39 2.92
C LEU A 201 17.97 14.71 2.60
N LEU A 202 17.37 15.86 2.92
CA LEU A 202 18.00 17.19 2.77
C LEU A 202 19.25 17.35 3.66
N ARG A 203 19.34 16.64 4.78
CA ARG A 203 20.54 16.58 5.63
C ARG A 203 21.59 15.57 5.15
N GLY A 204 21.35 14.90 4.01
CA GLY A 204 22.25 13.90 3.45
C GLY A 204 22.07 12.48 3.99
N GLU A 205 21.10 12.24 4.85
CA GLU A 205 20.77 10.91 5.40
C GLU A 205 20.05 10.09 4.33
N ARG A 206 20.75 9.14 3.68
CA ARG A 206 20.18 8.35 2.58
C ARG A 206 19.43 7.10 3.04
N LEU A 207 19.81 6.57 4.19
CA LEU A 207 19.26 5.34 4.75
C LEU A 207 18.57 5.60 6.09
N ASP A 208 17.54 4.83 6.38
CA ASP A 208 16.89 4.79 7.69
C ASP A 208 17.57 3.72 8.53
N PRO A 209 18.19 4.04 9.67
CA PRO A 209 18.71 3.02 10.57
C PRO A 209 17.54 2.18 11.08
N ILE A 210 17.62 0.86 10.89
CA ILE A 210 16.64 -0.06 11.45
C ILE A 210 16.91 -0.20 12.94
N GLU A 211 16.05 0.39 13.76
CA GLU A 211 16.12 0.22 15.20
C GLU A 211 15.60 -1.18 15.56
N ALA A 212 16.46 -2.00 16.13
CA ALA A 212 16.14 -3.36 16.58
C ALA A 212 14.99 -3.43 17.62
N GLY A 213 14.60 -2.30 18.20
CA GLY A 213 13.52 -2.18 19.18
C GLY A 213 12.10 -2.11 18.62
N HIS A 214 11.92 -1.99 17.31
CA HIS A 214 10.60 -1.83 16.68
C HIS A 214 10.01 -3.13 16.12
N ALA A 215 10.66 -4.28 16.34
CA ALA A 215 10.07 -5.56 15.95
C ALA A 215 8.76 -5.80 16.72
N PRO A 216 7.64 -6.15 16.04
CA PRO A 216 6.41 -6.54 16.72
C PRO A 216 6.72 -7.70 17.67
N ARG A 217 6.16 -7.66 18.89
CA ARG A 217 6.29 -8.77 19.82
C ARG A 217 5.72 -10.02 19.15
N SER A 218 6.55 -11.04 18.97
CA SER A 218 6.11 -12.33 18.42
C SER A 218 4.96 -12.85 19.27
N ALA A 219 3.80 -13.05 18.61
CA ALA A 219 2.66 -13.73 19.21
C ALA A 219 2.90 -15.24 19.26
#